data_a3c0c36cb23f8b1a53ea9389b969b275
#
_entry.id   a3c0c36cb23f8b1a53ea9389b969b275
#
_cell.length_a   1.000
_cell.length_b   1.000
_cell.length_c   1.000
_cell.angle_alpha   90.00
_cell.angle_beta   90.00
_cell.angle_gamma   90.00
#
_symmetry.space_group_name_H-M   'P 1'
#
loop_
_entity.id
_entity.type
_entity.pdbx_description
1 polymer ?
#
loop_
_entity_poly.entity_id
_entity_poly.type
_entity_poly.pdbx_seq_one_letter_code
_entity_poly.pdbx_strand_id
1 'polypeptide(L)'
;IRPASANIDQAMVIFAVKTPEPNFNLLDKFILMMNYQDVPTVVCFNKEELADDEYKNELKKKYEGCGCECIFISAKNNIGIDRVMEVLKGKTTVLAGPSGVGKSTLTNLLIPEMEEQGEVSQTGEVSRIGRGRHTTRHSEIYNICTETYICDTPGFTSLNLPDVEKEDLRF
;
A
#
# COMPACT_ATOMS: atom_id res chain seq x y z
N ILE A 1 -3.46 15.09 -7.26
CA ILE A 1 -2.98 15.19 -5.86
C ILE A 1 -1.61 14.56 -5.86
N ARG A 2 -0.55 15.35 -5.80
CA ARG A 2 0.80 14.82 -5.58
C ARG A 2 0.80 14.14 -4.21
N PRO A 3 1.36 12.90 -4.08
CA PRO A 3 1.65 12.37 -2.76
C PRO A 3 2.48 13.42 -2.01
N ALA A 4 2.14 13.67 -0.75
CA ALA A 4 2.78 14.72 0.07
C ALA A 4 4.24 14.41 0.43
N SER A 5 4.80 13.30 -0.07
CA SER A 5 6.19 12.88 0.15
C SER A 5 7.00 13.00 -1.13
N ALA A 6 8.00 13.86 -1.11
CA ALA A 6 9.09 13.84 -2.08
C ALA A 6 9.97 12.60 -1.79
N ASN A 7 10.50 11.94 -2.85
CA ASN A 7 11.41 10.80 -2.77
C ASN A 7 10.76 9.48 -2.32
N ILE A 8 9.64 9.10 -2.91
CA ILE A 8 9.09 7.76 -2.82
C ILE A 8 9.69 6.88 -3.92
N ASP A 9 10.05 5.64 -3.58
CA ASP A 9 10.60 4.67 -4.52
C ASP A 9 9.51 3.87 -5.22
N GLN A 10 8.39 3.65 -4.54
CA GLN A 10 7.25 2.91 -5.08
C GLN A 10 5.95 3.22 -4.33
N ALA A 11 4.84 2.83 -4.93
CA ALA A 11 3.53 2.81 -4.29
C ALA A 11 3.02 1.38 -4.15
N MET A 12 2.44 1.04 -3.00
CA MET A 12 1.72 -0.21 -2.80
C MET A 12 0.24 0.12 -2.59
N VAL A 13 -0.59 -0.34 -3.51
CA VAL A 13 -2.03 -0.17 -3.42
C VAL A 13 -2.67 -1.44 -2.88
N ILE A 14 -3.46 -1.31 -1.83
CA ILE A 14 -4.06 -2.43 -1.10
C ILE A 14 -5.55 -2.48 -1.38
N PHE A 15 -6.03 -3.61 -1.87
CA PHE A 15 -7.45 -3.91 -2.07
C PHE A 15 -7.81 -5.23 -1.38
N ALA A 16 -9.06 -5.39 -0.95
CA ALA A 16 -9.55 -6.70 -0.54
C ALA A 16 -9.95 -7.50 -1.79
N VAL A 17 -9.77 -8.83 -1.77
CA VAL A 17 -10.21 -9.68 -2.89
C VAL A 17 -11.73 -9.72 -3.05
N LYS A 18 -12.48 -9.56 -1.94
CA LYS A 18 -13.96 -9.60 -1.95
C LYS A 18 -14.63 -8.57 -1.03
N THR A 19 -14.27 -8.53 0.23
CA THR A 19 -14.99 -7.74 1.25
C THR A 19 -14.08 -6.66 1.85
N PRO A 20 -14.27 -5.37 1.53
CA PRO A 20 -15.28 -4.84 0.60
C PRO A 20 -15.05 -5.28 -0.85
N GLU A 21 -16.11 -5.30 -1.66
CA GLU A 21 -16.01 -5.61 -3.09
C GLU A 21 -15.02 -4.67 -3.76
N PRO A 22 -14.02 -5.19 -4.49
CA PRO A 22 -12.98 -4.36 -5.07
C PRO A 22 -13.54 -3.48 -6.21
N ASN A 23 -13.30 -2.19 -6.10
CA ASN A 23 -13.58 -1.25 -7.18
C ASN A 23 -12.38 -1.23 -8.15
N PHE A 24 -12.40 -2.11 -9.15
CA PHE A 24 -11.31 -2.22 -10.12
C PHE A 24 -11.10 -0.94 -10.94
N ASN A 25 -12.14 -0.16 -11.21
CA ASN A 25 -11.99 1.12 -11.87
C ASN A 25 -11.15 2.09 -11.03
N LEU A 26 -11.32 2.08 -9.71
CA LEU A 26 -10.51 2.87 -8.80
C LEU A 26 -9.05 2.39 -8.76
N LEU A 27 -8.83 1.07 -8.77
CA LEU A 27 -7.50 0.47 -8.83
C LEU A 27 -6.80 0.80 -10.15
N ASP A 28 -7.48 0.64 -11.28
CA ASP A 28 -6.94 0.93 -12.60
C ASP A 28 -6.56 2.43 -12.74
N LYS A 29 -7.40 3.33 -12.21
CA LYS A 29 -7.09 4.77 -12.14
C LYS A 29 -5.87 5.07 -11.26
N PHE A 30 -5.71 4.37 -10.15
CA PHE A 30 -4.55 4.54 -9.28
C PHE A 30 -3.26 4.13 -10.01
N ILE A 31 -3.26 2.95 -10.64
CA ILE A 31 -2.12 2.45 -11.41
C ILE A 31 -1.76 3.43 -12.54
N LEU A 32 -2.74 3.91 -13.29
CA LEU A 32 -2.52 4.88 -14.36
C LEU A 32 -1.90 6.17 -13.82
N MET A 33 -2.39 6.68 -12.68
CA MET A 33 -1.85 7.89 -12.06
C MET A 33 -0.41 7.70 -11.59
N MET A 34 -0.07 6.54 -11.04
CA MET A 34 1.30 6.23 -10.62
C MET A 34 2.23 6.08 -11.83
N ASN A 35 1.79 5.39 -12.88
CA ASN A 35 2.55 5.26 -14.13
C ASN A 35 2.81 6.63 -14.78
N TYR A 36 1.84 7.53 -14.76
CA TYR A 36 2.01 8.90 -15.25
C TYR A 36 3.07 9.70 -14.47
N GLN A 37 3.31 9.32 -13.21
CA GLN A 37 4.31 9.94 -12.33
C GLN A 37 5.64 9.16 -12.29
N ASP A 38 5.80 8.14 -13.13
CA ASP A 38 6.95 7.23 -13.14
C ASP A 38 7.20 6.55 -11.78
N VAL A 39 6.13 6.28 -11.02
CA VAL A 39 6.19 5.60 -9.73
C VAL A 39 5.83 4.12 -9.90
N PRO A 40 6.78 3.20 -9.68
CA PRO A 40 6.49 1.76 -9.70
C PRO A 40 5.36 1.40 -8.74
N THR A 41 4.43 0.56 -9.18
CA THR A 41 3.25 0.18 -8.40
C THR A 41 3.22 -1.30 -8.11
N VAL A 42 3.01 -1.63 -6.82
CA VAL A 42 2.73 -2.99 -6.35
C VAL A 42 1.25 -3.08 -6.01
N VAL A 43 0.55 -4.06 -6.55
CA VAL A 43 -0.86 -4.35 -6.22
C VAL A 43 -0.90 -5.44 -5.16
N CYS A 44 -1.41 -5.11 -3.98
CA CYS A 44 -1.54 -6.03 -2.86
C CYS A 44 -3.02 -6.37 -2.62
N PHE A 45 -3.40 -7.61 -2.86
CA PHE A 45 -4.73 -8.11 -2.56
C PHE A 45 -4.75 -8.77 -1.17
N ASN A 46 -5.43 -8.13 -0.23
CA ASN A 46 -5.63 -8.65 1.12
C ASN A 46 -6.90 -9.51 1.22
N LYS A 47 -7.00 -10.27 2.31
CA LYS A 47 -8.10 -11.21 2.61
C LYS A 47 -8.17 -12.34 1.56
N GLU A 48 -7.00 -12.85 1.15
CA GLU A 48 -6.90 -13.89 0.13
C GLU A 48 -7.69 -15.16 0.48
N GLU A 49 -7.93 -15.41 1.77
CA GLU A 49 -8.75 -16.53 2.26
C GLU A 49 -10.21 -16.48 1.78
N LEU A 50 -10.66 -15.37 1.23
CA LEU A 50 -12.02 -15.20 0.70
C LEU A 50 -12.13 -15.52 -0.80
N ALA A 51 -11.02 -15.85 -1.47
CA ALA A 51 -10.98 -16.13 -2.90
C ALA A 51 -10.38 -17.52 -3.17
N ASP A 52 -10.89 -18.17 -4.21
CA ASP A 52 -10.29 -19.38 -4.74
C ASP A 52 -9.06 -19.07 -5.61
N ASP A 53 -8.32 -20.12 -5.95
CA ASP A 53 -7.08 -19.99 -6.73
C ASP A 53 -7.33 -19.53 -8.17
N GLU A 54 -8.48 -19.89 -8.75
CA GLU A 54 -8.85 -19.48 -10.11
C GLU A 54 -9.00 -17.96 -10.18
N TYR A 55 -9.77 -17.38 -9.26
CA TYR A 55 -9.97 -15.94 -9.20
C TYR A 55 -8.66 -15.17 -8.88
N LYS A 56 -7.83 -15.69 -7.96
CA LYS A 56 -6.51 -15.11 -7.69
C LYS A 56 -5.63 -15.11 -8.93
N ASN A 57 -5.62 -16.21 -9.70
CA ASN A 57 -4.86 -16.31 -10.95
C ASN A 57 -5.35 -15.34 -12.03
N GLU A 58 -6.66 -15.12 -12.14
CA GLU A 58 -7.24 -14.13 -13.06
C GLU A 58 -6.78 -12.71 -12.71
N LEU A 59 -6.87 -12.33 -11.43
CA LEU A 59 -6.41 -11.02 -10.95
C LEU A 59 -4.91 -10.85 -11.19
N LYS A 60 -4.13 -11.87 -10.89
CA LYS A 60 -2.68 -11.86 -11.10
C LYS A 60 -2.33 -11.61 -12.56
N LYS A 61 -2.89 -12.38 -13.48
CA LYS A 61 -2.66 -12.22 -14.93
C LYS A 61 -3.05 -10.82 -15.41
N LYS A 62 -4.18 -10.28 -14.93
CA LYS A 62 -4.65 -8.96 -15.30
C LYS A 62 -3.64 -7.87 -14.94
N TYR A 63 -3.14 -7.86 -13.70
CA TYR A 63 -2.30 -6.76 -13.21
C TYR A 63 -0.81 -6.94 -13.51
N GLU A 64 -0.30 -8.16 -13.58
CA GLU A 64 1.05 -8.42 -14.09
C GLU A 64 1.17 -8.03 -15.58
N GLY A 65 0.10 -8.23 -16.36
CA GLY A 65 0.00 -7.77 -17.75
C GLY A 65 0.09 -6.24 -17.90
N CYS A 66 -0.20 -5.48 -16.83
CA CYS A 66 -0.03 -4.03 -16.76
C CYS A 66 1.35 -3.60 -16.23
N GLY A 67 2.27 -4.54 -16.04
CA GLY A 67 3.62 -4.26 -15.51
C GLY A 67 3.66 -4.06 -13.99
N CYS A 68 2.59 -4.38 -13.27
CA CYS A 68 2.55 -4.29 -11.81
C CYS A 68 2.93 -5.62 -11.16
N GLU A 69 3.73 -5.59 -10.10
CA GLU A 69 3.88 -6.75 -9.24
C GLU A 69 2.56 -6.96 -8.48
N CYS A 70 2.05 -8.21 -8.46
CA CYS A 70 0.80 -8.57 -7.83
C CYS A 70 1.04 -9.58 -6.71
N ILE A 71 0.67 -9.23 -5.48
CA ILE A 71 0.83 -10.09 -4.30
C ILE A 71 -0.51 -10.30 -3.60
N PHE A 72 -0.67 -11.50 -3.01
CA PHE A 72 -1.86 -11.88 -2.24
C PHE A 72 -1.45 -12.13 -0.79
N ILE A 73 -2.23 -11.62 0.13
CA ILE A 73 -1.98 -11.74 1.57
C ILE A 73 -3.26 -11.99 2.36
N SER A 74 -3.11 -12.53 3.54
CA SER A 74 -4.11 -12.47 4.60
C SER A 74 -3.49 -11.79 5.83
N ALA A 75 -3.68 -10.49 5.97
CA ALA A 75 -3.16 -9.76 7.12
C ALA A 75 -3.76 -10.29 8.44
N LYS A 76 -5.02 -10.75 8.42
CA LYS A 76 -5.67 -11.36 9.58
C LYS A 76 -5.00 -12.66 10.04
N ASN A 77 -4.54 -13.48 9.08
CA ASN A 77 -3.95 -14.79 9.34
C ASN A 77 -2.42 -14.78 9.29
N ASN A 78 -1.81 -13.60 9.11
CA ASN A 78 -0.37 -13.42 8.98
C ASN A 78 0.25 -14.23 7.80
N ILE A 79 -0.49 -14.32 6.68
CA ILE A 79 -0.06 -15.05 5.49
C ILE A 79 0.44 -14.05 4.44
N GLY A 80 1.58 -14.35 3.79
CA GLY A 80 2.15 -13.54 2.72
C GLY A 80 2.86 -12.27 3.20
N ILE A 81 2.99 -12.05 4.50
CA ILE A 81 3.63 -10.84 5.05
C ILE A 81 5.13 -10.82 4.74
N ASP A 82 5.78 -11.98 4.72
CA ASP A 82 7.21 -12.08 4.34
C ASP A 82 7.42 -11.57 2.92
N ARG A 83 6.51 -11.88 1.99
CA ARG A 83 6.58 -11.37 0.61
C ARG A 83 6.40 -9.85 0.56
N VAL A 84 5.52 -9.30 1.39
CA VAL A 84 5.38 -7.84 1.52
C VAL A 84 6.70 -7.24 1.99
N MET A 85 7.32 -7.79 3.03
CA MET A 85 8.61 -7.32 3.55
C MET A 85 9.73 -7.37 2.49
N GLU A 86 9.79 -8.43 1.68
CA GLU A 86 10.75 -8.52 0.57
C GLU A 86 10.59 -7.39 -0.44
N VAL A 87 9.36 -7.08 -0.82
CA VAL A 87 9.03 -6.03 -1.79
C VAL A 87 9.31 -4.63 -1.25
N LEU A 88 9.14 -4.43 0.07
CA LEU A 88 9.39 -3.16 0.74
C LEU A 88 10.86 -2.89 1.03
N LYS A 89 11.68 -3.93 1.13
CA LYS A 89 13.06 -3.85 1.62
C LYS A 89 13.91 -2.83 0.86
N GLY A 90 14.56 -1.92 1.60
CA GLY A 90 15.45 -0.88 1.08
C GLY A 90 14.73 0.22 0.31
N LYS A 91 13.42 0.38 0.49
CA LYS A 91 12.61 1.35 -0.25
C LYS A 91 11.74 2.19 0.67
N THR A 92 11.40 3.37 0.19
CA THR A 92 10.35 4.22 0.75
C THR A 92 9.06 3.97 -0.03
N THR A 93 8.08 3.33 0.59
CA THR A 93 6.84 2.89 -0.05
C THR A 93 5.64 3.65 0.49
N VAL A 94 4.85 4.25 -0.39
CA VAL A 94 3.53 4.78 -0.03
C VAL A 94 2.50 3.67 0.00
N LEU A 95 1.81 3.51 1.14
CA LEU A 95 0.67 2.60 1.25
C LEU A 95 -0.62 3.35 0.95
N ALA A 96 -1.37 2.86 0.00
CA ALA A 96 -2.63 3.45 -0.44
C ALA A 96 -3.72 2.38 -0.54
N GLY A 97 -4.98 2.76 -0.42
CA GLY A 97 -6.10 1.84 -0.57
C GLY A 97 -7.38 2.38 0.03
N PRO A 98 -8.54 1.84 -0.38
CA PRO A 98 -9.82 2.25 0.15
C PRO A 98 -10.00 1.86 1.63
N SER A 99 -11.05 2.41 2.24
CA SER A 99 -11.38 2.05 3.62
C SER A 99 -11.84 0.58 3.73
N GLY A 100 -11.48 -0.09 4.83
CA GLY A 100 -11.94 -1.45 5.14
C GLY A 100 -11.19 -2.59 4.43
N VAL A 101 -10.18 -2.29 3.61
CA VAL A 101 -9.36 -3.32 2.93
C VAL A 101 -8.34 -4.01 3.84
N GLY A 102 -8.13 -3.48 5.07
CA GLY A 102 -7.17 -4.02 6.03
C GLY A 102 -5.81 -3.34 5.99
N LYS A 103 -5.71 -2.12 5.44
CA LYS A 103 -4.47 -1.34 5.38
C LYS A 103 -3.85 -1.14 6.78
N SER A 104 -4.63 -0.68 7.76
CA SER A 104 -4.15 -0.49 9.14
C SER A 104 -3.71 -1.81 9.81
N THR A 105 -4.38 -2.91 9.51
CA THR A 105 -3.97 -4.24 10.02
C THR A 105 -2.60 -4.63 9.46
N LEU A 106 -2.40 -4.42 8.16
CA LEU A 106 -1.11 -4.68 7.52
C LEU A 106 -0.03 -3.76 8.08
N THR A 107 -0.29 -2.45 8.18
CA THR A 107 0.65 -1.48 8.75
C THR A 107 1.10 -1.89 10.15
N ASN A 108 0.17 -2.31 11.01
CA ASN A 108 0.50 -2.77 12.36
C ASN A 108 1.36 -4.06 12.37
N LEU A 109 1.21 -4.94 11.39
CA LEU A 109 2.05 -6.14 11.27
C LEU A 109 3.46 -5.82 10.77
N LEU A 110 3.61 -4.76 9.99
CA LEU A 110 4.90 -4.36 9.41
C LEU A 110 5.73 -3.53 10.39
N ILE A 111 5.08 -2.79 11.29
CA ILE A 111 5.79 -1.99 12.30
C ILE A 111 6.25 -2.95 13.40
N PRO A 112 7.58 -3.06 13.67
CA PRO A 112 8.07 -3.89 14.73
C PRO A 112 7.44 -3.47 16.07
N GLU A 113 7.00 -4.43 16.87
CA GLU A 113 6.70 -4.17 18.27
C GLU A 113 8.02 -3.68 18.89
N MET A 114 8.09 -2.40 19.24
CA MET A 114 9.22 -1.87 19.97
C MET A 114 9.21 -2.56 21.33
N GLU A 115 10.11 -3.54 21.51
CA GLU A 115 10.45 -4.00 22.85
C GLU A 115 10.82 -2.77 23.67
N GLU A 116 10.24 -2.67 24.87
CA GLU A 116 10.56 -1.67 25.87
C GLU A 116 12.02 -1.87 26.33
N GLN A 117 12.98 -1.43 25.53
CA GLN A 117 14.35 -1.25 25.98
C GLN A 117 14.76 0.18 25.65
N GLY A 118 14.84 0.94 26.74
CA GLY A 118 15.23 2.34 26.68
C GLY A 118 16.62 2.53 26.11
N GLU A 119 16.68 3.24 25.00
CA GLU A 119 17.73 4.21 24.72
C GLU A 119 17.17 5.21 23.71
N VAL A 120 17.03 6.43 24.21
CA VAL A 120 16.62 7.59 23.42
C VAL A 120 17.79 7.97 22.53
N SER A 121 17.74 7.60 21.26
CA SER A 121 18.59 8.23 20.25
C SER A 121 17.90 9.49 19.74
N GLN A 122 18.49 10.63 20.06
CA GLN A 122 18.07 11.94 19.57
C GLN A 122 18.36 12.07 18.09
N THR A 123 17.36 11.81 17.25
CA THR A 123 17.24 12.44 15.92
C THR A 123 15.86 12.13 15.33
N GLY A 124 15.00 13.17 15.26
CA GLY A 124 13.73 13.13 14.55
C GLY A 124 12.55 12.62 15.38
N GLU A 125 11.57 13.48 15.59
CA GLU A 125 10.30 13.15 16.26
C GLU A 125 9.56 12.05 15.52
N VAL A 126 9.70 10.81 15.97
CA VAL A 126 8.80 9.71 15.62
C VAL A 126 7.63 9.78 16.60
N SER A 127 6.50 10.24 16.13
CA SER A 127 5.26 10.31 16.92
C SER A 127 4.85 8.92 17.39
N ARG A 128 4.85 8.70 18.69
CA ARG A 128 4.27 7.53 19.35
C ARG A 128 2.77 7.58 19.15
N ILE A 129 2.19 6.61 18.45
CA ILE A 129 0.74 6.49 18.36
C ILE A 129 0.26 5.48 19.36
N GLY A 130 -0.39 6.03 20.39
CA GLY A 130 -1.23 5.25 21.30
C GLY A 130 -2.45 4.68 20.55
N ARG A 131 -2.87 3.47 20.94
CA ARG A 131 -4.10 2.82 20.49
C ARG A 131 -5.28 3.79 20.55
N GLY A 132 -5.71 4.30 19.40
CA GLY A 132 -6.87 5.17 19.30
C GLY A 132 -7.50 5.07 17.91
N ARG A 133 -8.79 4.76 17.91
CA ARG A 133 -9.70 4.74 16.77
C ARG A 133 -9.73 6.13 16.14
N HIS A 134 -8.90 6.42 15.12
CA HIS A 134 -8.90 7.72 14.47
C HIS A 134 -8.88 7.62 12.95
N THR A 135 -9.80 8.35 12.35
CA THR A 135 -9.80 8.79 10.96
C THR A 135 -8.61 9.73 10.77
N THR A 136 -7.47 9.21 10.40
CA THR A 136 -6.22 9.96 10.24
C THR A 136 -6.31 10.83 9.00
N ARG A 137 -6.26 12.14 9.17
CA ARG A 137 -6.17 13.15 8.10
C ARG A 137 -4.70 13.45 7.69
N HIS A 138 -3.74 12.80 8.30
CA HIS A 138 -2.31 13.04 8.09
C HIS A 138 -1.63 11.77 7.60
N SER A 139 -0.69 11.92 6.67
CA SER A 139 0.21 10.85 6.26
C SER A 139 1.29 10.68 7.32
N GLU A 140 1.56 9.45 7.72
CA GLU A 140 2.55 9.11 8.73
C GLU A 140 3.63 8.24 8.12
N ILE A 141 4.89 8.48 8.51
CA ILE A 141 6.05 7.72 8.01
C ILE A 141 6.57 6.85 9.13
N TYR A 142 6.72 5.56 8.85
CA TYR A 142 7.24 4.56 9.77
C TYR A 142 8.51 3.94 9.20
N ASN A 143 9.53 3.82 10.05
CA ASN A 143 10.68 2.97 9.75
C ASN A 143 10.34 1.54 10.20
N ILE A 144 10.37 0.57 9.28
CA ILE A 144 10.04 -0.83 9.58
C ILE A 144 11.27 -1.74 9.68
N CYS A 145 12.35 -1.36 9.05
CA CYS A 145 13.67 -1.98 9.22
C CYS A 145 14.74 -1.08 8.55
N THR A 146 16.00 -1.51 8.54
CA THR A 146 17.11 -0.75 7.98
C THR A 146 16.78 -0.22 6.57
N GLU A 147 16.83 1.09 6.39
CA GLU A 147 16.58 1.80 5.12
C GLU A 147 15.23 1.47 4.47
N THR A 148 14.23 1.03 5.26
CA THR A 148 12.93 0.63 4.76
C THR A 148 11.84 1.44 5.46
N TYR A 149 11.11 2.23 4.68
CA TYR A 149 10.09 3.14 5.20
C TYR A 149 8.74 2.91 4.54
N ILE A 150 7.69 3.00 5.32
CA ILE A 150 6.33 3.07 4.81
C ILE A 150 5.70 4.42 5.15
N CYS A 151 5.00 4.99 4.18
CA CYS A 151 4.19 6.18 4.35
C CYS A 151 2.72 5.79 4.27
N ASP A 152 2.05 5.76 5.41
CA ASP A 152 0.62 5.44 5.46
C ASP A 152 -0.20 6.66 5.06
N THR A 153 -1.05 6.51 4.05
CA THR A 153 -1.93 7.57 3.58
C THR A 153 -3.36 7.31 4.00
N PRO A 154 -4.16 8.38 4.22
CA PRO A 154 -5.59 8.21 4.44
C PRO A 154 -6.24 7.40 3.32
N GLY A 155 -7.17 6.50 3.69
CA GLY A 155 -7.94 5.74 2.70
C GLY A 155 -8.68 6.66 1.73
N PHE A 156 -8.71 6.28 0.46
CA PHE A 156 -9.39 7.05 -0.58
C PHE A 156 -10.59 6.26 -1.14
N THR A 157 -11.64 6.98 -1.51
CA THR A 157 -12.85 6.41 -2.12
C THR A 157 -13.03 6.81 -3.56
N SER A 158 -12.33 7.87 -3.99
CA SER A 158 -12.35 8.36 -5.36
C SER A 158 -11.01 9.01 -5.72
N LEU A 159 -10.63 8.88 -6.96
CA LEU A 159 -9.48 9.55 -7.55
C LEU A 159 -9.93 10.34 -8.77
N ASN A 160 -9.58 11.62 -8.79
CA ASN A 160 -9.69 12.40 -10.00
C ASN A 160 -8.39 12.21 -10.79
N LEU A 161 -8.52 11.68 -12.00
CA LEU A 161 -7.38 11.66 -12.92
C LEU A 161 -7.01 13.12 -13.24
N PRO A 162 -5.73 13.46 -13.34
CA PRO A 162 -5.33 14.68 -14.00
C PRO A 162 -5.90 14.70 -15.42
N ASP A 163 -6.12 15.87 -15.99
CA ASP A 163 -6.47 16.00 -17.40
C ASP A 163 -5.31 15.46 -18.24
N VAL A 164 -5.40 14.17 -18.55
CA VAL A 164 -4.42 13.47 -19.39
C VAL A 164 -4.92 13.55 -20.82
N GLU A 165 -4.15 14.19 -21.68
CA GLU A 165 -4.42 14.21 -23.11
C GLU A 165 -4.39 12.77 -23.63
N LYS A 166 -5.30 12.41 -24.56
CA LYS A 166 -5.34 11.05 -25.12
C LYS A 166 -4.01 10.60 -25.74
N GLU A 167 -3.19 11.55 -26.12
CA GLU A 167 -1.87 11.36 -26.74
C GLU A 167 -0.81 10.90 -25.72
N ASP A 168 -1.00 11.19 -24.44
CA ASP A 168 -0.12 10.76 -23.34
C ASP A 168 -0.42 9.34 -22.85
N LEU A 169 -1.52 8.74 -23.31
CA LEU A 169 -1.94 7.36 -23.01
C LEU A 169 -1.33 6.36 -24.00
N ARG A 170 -0.08 6.52 -24.40
CA ARG A 170 0.60 5.53 -25.26
C ARG A 170 1.13 4.39 -24.38
N PHE A 171 0.51 3.23 -24.56
CA PHE A 171 0.99 1.93 -24.08
C PHE A 171 1.95 1.33 -25.10
#